data_dc371a7aacc0427fa703bf0e8e1b644b
#
_entry.id   dc371a7aacc0427fa703bf0e8e1b644b
#
_cell.length_a   1.000
_cell.length_b   1.000
_cell.length_c   1.000
_cell.angle_alpha   90.00
_cell.angle_beta   90.00
_cell.angle_gamma   90.00
#
_symmetry.space_group_name_H-M   'P 1'
#
loop_
_entity.id
_entity.type
_entity.pdbx_description
1 polymer ?
#
loop_
_entity_poly.entity_id
_entity_poly.type
_entity_poly.pdbx_seq_one_letter_code
_entity_poly.pdbx_strand_id
1 'polypeptide(L)'
;MSQDDVGAFASNTLSRLGFLVGDATLESAVRAFQQSRGLSTDGELSPITMLALEEARWRLGDRVLNIKTDGLMRGDDVAALQNRLSEMGFNCGKVDGIFGAMTENAVKEFQKSAGVKADGTCGPATVIALMRLQRTVAGGAPTALREEAARINRGPALANKIIVLDPSSDQ
;
A
#
# COMPACT_ATOMS: atom_id res chain seq x y z
N MET A 1 -8.46 -30.71 -6.49
CA MET A 1 -7.00 -30.51 -6.57
C MET A 1 -6.35 -31.77 -6.03
N SER A 2 -5.39 -32.31 -6.77
CA SER A 2 -4.60 -33.43 -6.28
C SER A 2 -3.56 -32.94 -5.27
N GLN A 3 -2.96 -33.85 -4.52
CA GLN A 3 -1.94 -33.44 -3.53
C GLN A 3 -0.74 -32.79 -4.22
N ASP A 4 -0.42 -33.23 -5.43
CA ASP A 4 0.69 -32.67 -6.19
C ASP A 4 0.39 -31.22 -6.61
N ASP A 5 -0.87 -30.92 -6.95
CA ASP A 5 -1.28 -29.58 -7.33
C ASP A 5 -1.23 -28.62 -6.13
N VAL A 6 -1.58 -29.12 -4.94
CA VAL A 6 -1.55 -28.34 -3.70
C VAL A 6 -0.11 -28.01 -3.32
N GLY A 7 0.79 -29.00 -3.43
CA GLY A 7 2.21 -28.78 -3.15
C GLY A 7 2.85 -27.80 -4.12
N ALA A 8 2.54 -27.91 -5.41
CA ALA A 8 3.05 -27.02 -6.44
C ALA A 8 2.54 -25.57 -6.23
N PHE A 9 1.26 -25.42 -5.89
CA PHE A 9 0.67 -24.12 -5.60
C PHE A 9 1.34 -23.46 -4.39
N ALA A 10 1.48 -24.22 -3.30
CA ALA A 10 2.10 -23.73 -2.08
C ALA A 10 3.57 -23.33 -2.33
N SER A 11 4.32 -24.17 -3.02
CA SER A 11 5.71 -23.91 -3.35
C SER A 11 5.86 -22.61 -4.17
N ASN A 12 5.04 -22.44 -5.21
CA ASN A 12 5.09 -21.27 -6.05
C ASN A 12 4.73 -19.99 -5.27
N THR A 13 3.67 -20.06 -4.45
CA THR A 13 3.24 -18.93 -3.64
C THR A 13 4.30 -18.55 -2.61
N LEU A 14 4.85 -19.52 -1.88
CA LEU A 14 5.88 -19.31 -0.88
C LEU A 14 7.18 -18.75 -1.48
N SER A 15 7.55 -19.19 -2.68
CA SER A 15 8.68 -18.62 -3.41
C SER A 15 8.45 -17.16 -3.76
N ARG A 16 7.26 -16.82 -4.24
CA ARG A 16 6.91 -15.42 -4.55
C ARG A 16 6.87 -14.53 -3.33
N LEU A 17 6.52 -15.09 -2.18
CA LEU A 17 6.48 -14.37 -0.91
C LEU A 17 7.85 -14.29 -0.23
N GLY A 18 8.83 -15.04 -0.72
CA GLY A 18 10.20 -15.03 -0.18
C GLY A 18 10.42 -15.97 0.99
N PHE A 19 9.51 -16.91 1.25
CA PHE A 19 9.68 -17.91 2.31
C PHE A 19 10.44 -19.16 1.83
N LEU A 20 10.36 -19.46 0.54
CA LEU A 20 11.07 -20.60 -0.04
C LEU A 20 12.24 -20.07 -0.86
N VAL A 21 13.40 -19.99 -0.21
CA VAL A 21 14.62 -19.43 -0.82
C VAL A 21 15.80 -20.36 -0.54
N GLY A 22 16.64 -20.57 -1.52
CA GLY A 22 17.85 -21.40 -1.38
C GLY A 22 17.52 -22.86 -1.11
N ASP A 23 18.12 -23.41 -0.07
CA ASP A 23 17.95 -24.82 0.29
C ASP A 23 16.78 -25.08 1.25
N ALA A 24 15.88 -24.10 1.40
CA ALA A 24 14.74 -24.24 2.29
C ALA A 24 13.79 -25.33 1.78
N THR A 25 13.36 -26.20 2.66
CA THR A 25 12.36 -27.22 2.34
C THR A 25 10.96 -26.60 2.33
N LEU A 26 10.05 -27.20 1.58
CA LEU A 26 8.65 -26.72 1.56
C LEU A 26 8.06 -26.69 2.97
N GLU A 27 8.33 -27.68 3.79
CA GLU A 27 7.85 -27.74 5.17
C GLU A 27 8.37 -26.58 6.01
N SER A 28 9.66 -26.25 5.90
CA SER A 28 10.24 -25.12 6.64
C SER A 28 9.67 -23.78 6.17
N ALA A 29 9.42 -23.64 4.88
CA ALA A 29 8.79 -22.44 4.31
C ALA A 29 7.34 -22.30 4.76
N VAL A 30 6.60 -23.41 4.83
CA VAL A 30 5.22 -23.43 5.35
C VAL A 30 5.22 -23.02 6.83
N ARG A 31 6.12 -23.54 7.65
CA ARG A 31 6.22 -23.16 9.06
C ARG A 31 6.52 -21.65 9.24
N ALA A 32 7.46 -21.14 8.46
CA ALA A 32 7.78 -19.71 8.50
C ALA A 32 6.59 -18.84 8.08
N PHE A 33 5.85 -19.26 7.08
CA PHE A 33 4.63 -18.58 6.64
C PHE A 33 3.55 -18.65 7.71
N GLN A 34 3.28 -19.82 8.28
CA GLN A 34 2.33 -20.00 9.37
C GLN A 34 2.66 -19.09 10.56
N GLN A 35 3.93 -19.03 10.92
CA GLN A 35 4.40 -18.15 11.99
C GLN A 35 4.11 -16.68 11.67
N SER A 36 4.35 -16.25 10.45
CA SER A 36 4.11 -14.87 10.03
C SER A 36 2.62 -14.50 10.05
N ARG A 37 1.74 -15.50 9.96
CA ARG A 37 0.29 -15.33 9.97
C ARG A 37 -0.35 -15.62 11.34
N GLY A 38 0.44 -16.01 12.32
CA GLY A 38 -0.08 -16.40 13.64
C GLY A 38 -0.89 -17.68 13.61
N LEU A 39 -0.59 -18.58 12.67
CA LEU A 39 -1.22 -19.89 12.57
C LEU A 39 -0.39 -20.94 13.32
N SER A 40 -0.98 -22.13 13.50
CA SER A 40 -0.23 -23.27 14.05
C SER A 40 0.93 -23.62 13.15
N THR A 41 2.14 -23.65 13.71
CA THR A 41 3.39 -23.84 12.97
C THR A 41 3.74 -25.33 12.87
N ASP A 42 2.82 -26.11 12.33
CA ASP A 42 2.99 -27.56 12.14
C ASP A 42 3.75 -27.92 10.84
N GLY A 43 3.82 -26.99 9.92
CA GLY A 43 4.43 -27.22 8.60
C GLY A 43 3.50 -27.94 7.62
N GLU A 44 2.22 -28.12 7.99
CA GLU A 44 1.27 -28.81 7.14
C GLU A 44 0.43 -27.83 6.32
N LEU A 45 0.06 -28.28 5.11
CA LEU A 45 -0.83 -27.52 4.24
C LEU A 45 -2.30 -27.78 4.60
N SER A 46 -2.66 -27.47 5.84
CA SER A 46 -4.03 -27.57 6.32
C SER A 46 -4.96 -26.63 5.54
N PRO A 47 -6.29 -26.83 5.56
CA PRO A 47 -7.24 -25.95 4.87
C PRO A 47 -7.08 -24.47 5.27
N ILE A 48 -6.72 -24.21 6.53
CA ILE A 48 -6.51 -22.84 7.02
C ILE A 48 -5.23 -22.26 6.42
N THR A 49 -4.17 -23.05 6.39
CA THR A 49 -2.90 -22.65 5.77
C THR A 49 -3.08 -22.40 4.26
N MET A 50 -3.85 -23.26 3.60
CA MET A 50 -4.15 -23.10 2.19
C MET A 50 -4.96 -21.83 1.90
N LEU A 51 -5.96 -21.53 2.74
CA LEU A 51 -6.74 -20.30 2.60
C LEU A 51 -5.83 -19.07 2.78
N ALA A 52 -4.95 -19.08 3.77
CA ALA A 52 -4.01 -17.98 4.00
C ALA A 52 -3.03 -17.82 2.83
N LEU A 53 -2.58 -18.90 2.21
CA LEU A 53 -1.74 -18.86 1.01
C LEU A 53 -2.53 -18.31 -0.21
N GLU A 54 -3.79 -18.68 -0.34
CA GLU A 54 -4.66 -18.15 -1.38
C GLU A 54 -4.84 -16.63 -1.25
N GLU A 55 -5.02 -16.14 -0.03
CA GLU A 55 -5.16 -14.71 0.24
C GLU A 55 -3.84 -13.98 0.00
N ALA A 56 -2.71 -14.59 0.34
CA ALA A 56 -1.39 -14.01 0.22
C ALA A 56 -0.84 -14.02 -1.21
N ARG A 57 -1.44 -14.79 -2.10
CA ARG A 57 -0.92 -14.93 -3.47
C ARG A 57 -1.06 -13.66 -4.30
N TRP A 58 -1.98 -12.79 -3.94
CA TRP A 58 -2.28 -11.60 -4.71
C TRP A 58 -1.63 -10.35 -4.11
N ARG A 59 -1.01 -9.56 -4.96
CA ARG A 59 -0.49 -8.25 -4.61
C ARG A 59 -1.38 -7.17 -5.20
N LEU A 60 -1.40 -6.00 -4.58
CA LEU A 60 -2.17 -4.88 -5.10
C LEU A 60 -1.68 -4.51 -6.51
N GLY A 61 -2.56 -4.63 -7.47
CA GLY A 61 -2.30 -4.42 -8.90
C GLY A 61 -2.29 -5.70 -9.74
N ASP A 62 -2.23 -6.89 -9.11
CA ASP A 62 -2.24 -8.16 -9.85
C ASP A 62 -3.61 -8.46 -10.44
N ARG A 63 -4.66 -7.95 -9.83
CA ARG A 63 -6.04 -8.13 -10.29
C ARG A 63 -6.88 -6.89 -10.01
N VAL A 64 -8.02 -6.81 -10.68
CA VAL A 64 -8.98 -5.73 -10.46
C VAL A 64 -9.81 -6.05 -9.23
N LEU A 65 -9.88 -5.10 -8.28
CA LEU A 65 -10.64 -5.26 -7.05
C LEU A 65 -11.96 -4.51 -7.14
N ASN A 66 -13.04 -5.22 -6.92
CA ASN A 66 -14.40 -4.66 -6.92
C ASN A 66 -15.35 -5.56 -6.13
N ILE A 67 -16.55 -5.07 -5.88
CA ILE A 67 -17.60 -5.93 -5.32
C ILE A 67 -18.10 -6.87 -6.42
N LYS A 68 -18.03 -8.15 -6.14
CA LYS A 68 -18.58 -9.17 -7.04
C LYS A 68 -19.94 -9.59 -6.57
N THR A 69 -20.79 -9.94 -7.53
CA THR A 69 -22.14 -10.42 -7.26
C THR A 69 -22.16 -11.84 -6.67
N ASP A 70 -21.12 -12.58 -6.93
CA ASP A 70 -21.03 -14.02 -6.60
C ASP A 70 -20.09 -14.33 -5.42
N GLY A 71 -19.69 -13.33 -4.67
CA GLY A 71 -18.88 -13.55 -3.48
C GLY A 71 -18.02 -12.37 -3.08
N LEU A 72 -17.56 -12.40 -1.83
CA LEU A 72 -16.67 -11.37 -1.30
C LEU A 72 -15.25 -11.60 -1.81
N MET A 73 -14.68 -10.56 -2.40
CA MET A 73 -13.28 -10.60 -2.82
C MET A 73 -12.40 -10.42 -1.58
N ARG A 74 -11.47 -11.35 -1.38
CA ARG A 74 -10.58 -11.36 -0.24
C ARG A 74 -9.13 -11.49 -0.70
N GLY A 75 -8.23 -10.97 0.09
CA GLY A 75 -6.78 -11.14 -0.10
C GLY A 75 -5.95 -10.05 0.52
N ASP A 76 -4.64 -10.29 0.52
CA ASP A 76 -3.66 -9.32 1.00
C ASP A 76 -3.61 -8.08 0.12
N ASP A 77 -3.97 -8.20 -1.14
CA ASP A 77 -4.11 -7.07 -2.06
C ASP A 77 -5.24 -6.12 -1.64
N VAL A 78 -6.35 -6.67 -1.11
CA VAL A 78 -7.43 -5.87 -0.56
C VAL A 78 -7.00 -5.21 0.74
N ALA A 79 -6.32 -5.94 1.62
CA ALA A 79 -5.80 -5.39 2.87
C ALA A 79 -4.79 -4.26 2.59
N ALA A 80 -3.92 -4.45 1.59
CA ALA A 80 -2.97 -3.43 1.17
C ALA A 80 -3.67 -2.18 0.62
N LEU A 81 -4.76 -2.35 -0.12
CA LEU A 81 -5.58 -1.24 -0.61
C LEU A 81 -6.22 -0.48 0.56
N GLN A 82 -6.85 -1.22 1.49
CA GLN A 82 -7.50 -0.63 2.68
C GLN A 82 -6.50 0.16 3.53
N ASN A 83 -5.31 -0.39 3.76
CA ASN A 83 -4.26 0.31 4.49
C ASN A 83 -3.90 1.63 3.82
N ARG A 84 -3.66 1.61 2.51
CA ARG A 84 -3.28 2.82 1.79
C ARG A 84 -4.37 3.88 1.78
N LEU A 85 -5.62 3.47 1.61
CA LEU A 85 -6.75 4.38 1.68
C LEU A 85 -6.88 5.01 3.06
N SER A 86 -6.71 4.21 4.12
CA SER A 86 -6.75 4.70 5.49
C SER A 86 -5.60 5.67 5.80
N GLU A 87 -4.39 5.38 5.33
CA GLU A 87 -3.23 6.26 5.48
C GLU A 87 -3.43 7.61 4.80
N MET A 88 -4.19 7.64 3.71
CA MET A 88 -4.55 8.86 2.99
C MET A 88 -5.81 9.55 3.53
N GLY A 89 -6.42 8.99 4.58
CA GLY A 89 -7.59 9.58 5.24
C GLY A 89 -8.95 9.14 4.67
N PHE A 90 -9.00 8.18 3.76
CA PHE A 90 -10.25 7.64 3.24
C PHE A 90 -10.78 6.51 4.12
N ASN A 91 -12.03 6.64 4.56
CA ASN A 91 -12.60 5.68 5.49
C ASN A 91 -13.08 4.41 4.80
N CYS A 92 -12.25 3.39 4.83
CA CYS A 92 -12.60 2.06 4.31
C CYS A 92 -13.11 1.10 5.41
N GLY A 93 -13.29 1.59 6.63
CA GLY A 93 -13.65 0.77 7.77
C GLY A 93 -12.45 0.01 8.31
N LYS A 94 -12.69 -1.23 8.74
CA LYS A 94 -11.61 -2.05 9.27
C LYS A 94 -10.77 -2.63 8.13
N VAL A 95 -9.47 -2.69 8.34
CA VAL A 95 -8.56 -3.38 7.44
C VAL A 95 -8.67 -4.88 7.71
N ASP A 96 -9.52 -5.54 6.98
CA ASP A 96 -9.85 -6.97 7.15
C ASP A 96 -9.52 -7.81 5.91
N GLY A 97 -9.03 -7.17 4.85
CA GLY A 97 -8.73 -7.84 3.60
C GLY A 97 -9.96 -8.25 2.81
N ILE A 98 -11.14 -7.71 3.14
CA ILE A 98 -12.40 -8.01 2.44
C ILE A 98 -12.88 -6.77 1.69
N PHE A 99 -13.09 -6.90 0.39
CA PHE A 99 -13.61 -5.81 -0.43
C PHE A 99 -15.13 -5.68 -0.26
N GLY A 100 -15.54 -4.89 0.70
CA GLY A 100 -16.95 -4.62 0.99
C GLY A 100 -17.38 -3.23 0.56
N ALA A 101 -18.63 -2.88 0.87
CA ALA A 101 -19.22 -1.60 0.49
C ALA A 101 -18.45 -0.39 1.04
N MET A 102 -17.89 -0.49 2.23
CA MET A 102 -17.10 0.61 2.79
C MET A 102 -15.80 0.80 2.02
N THR A 103 -15.14 -0.29 1.62
CA THR A 103 -13.95 -0.24 0.79
C THR A 103 -14.28 0.36 -0.58
N GLU A 104 -15.42 -0.05 -1.19
CA GLU A 104 -15.87 0.51 -2.47
C GLU A 104 -16.09 2.02 -2.38
N ASN A 105 -16.75 2.48 -1.32
CA ASN A 105 -16.99 3.90 -1.13
C ASN A 105 -15.68 4.68 -0.94
N ALA A 106 -14.77 4.15 -0.16
CA ALA A 106 -13.46 4.77 0.03
C ALA A 106 -12.68 4.84 -1.30
N VAL A 107 -12.77 3.80 -2.13
CA VAL A 107 -12.18 3.81 -3.47
C VAL A 107 -12.82 4.91 -4.33
N LYS A 108 -14.15 5.06 -4.30
CA LYS A 108 -14.86 6.11 -5.05
C LYS A 108 -14.43 7.51 -4.61
N GLU A 109 -14.32 7.74 -3.31
CA GLU A 109 -13.87 9.01 -2.77
C GLU A 109 -12.43 9.32 -3.17
N PHE A 110 -11.55 8.33 -3.06
CA PHE A 110 -10.19 8.44 -3.53
C PHE A 110 -10.12 8.76 -5.02
N GLN A 111 -10.88 8.05 -5.83
CA GLN A 111 -10.91 8.25 -7.29
C GLN A 111 -11.34 9.67 -7.65
N LYS A 112 -12.34 10.23 -6.95
CA LYS A 112 -12.76 11.61 -7.14
C LYS A 112 -11.64 12.57 -6.78
N SER A 113 -10.98 12.33 -5.67
CA SER A 113 -9.87 13.15 -5.20
C SER A 113 -8.67 13.10 -6.13
N ALA A 114 -8.40 11.95 -6.72
CA ALA A 114 -7.29 11.72 -7.63
C ALA A 114 -7.59 12.13 -9.08
N GLY A 115 -8.82 12.54 -9.38
CA GLY A 115 -9.22 12.94 -10.72
C GLY A 115 -9.33 11.77 -11.70
N VAL A 116 -9.56 10.57 -11.22
CA VAL A 116 -9.79 9.39 -12.06
C VAL A 116 -11.27 8.99 -11.99
N LYS A 117 -11.70 8.11 -12.90
CA LYS A 117 -13.09 7.69 -12.96
C LYS A 117 -13.52 7.05 -11.65
N ALA A 118 -14.55 7.60 -11.01
CA ALA A 118 -15.04 7.16 -9.72
C ALA A 118 -16.09 6.06 -9.85
N ASP A 119 -15.67 4.88 -10.22
CA ASP A 119 -16.53 3.69 -10.37
C ASP A 119 -16.47 2.73 -9.18
N GLY A 120 -15.63 3.00 -8.20
CA GLY A 120 -15.46 2.13 -7.02
C GLY A 120 -14.63 0.89 -7.30
N THR A 121 -14.07 0.78 -8.51
CA THR A 121 -13.26 -0.37 -8.91
C THR A 121 -11.78 -0.02 -8.82
N CYS A 122 -11.02 -0.78 -8.07
CA CYS A 122 -9.57 -0.58 -8.02
C CYS A 122 -8.91 -1.35 -9.18
N GLY A 123 -8.90 -0.72 -10.34
CA GLY A 123 -8.21 -1.20 -11.54
C GLY A 123 -6.83 -0.53 -11.69
N PRO A 124 -6.14 -0.78 -12.81
CA PRO A 124 -4.78 -0.26 -13.04
C PRO A 124 -4.66 1.25 -12.89
N ALA A 125 -5.65 2.01 -13.37
CA ALA A 125 -5.63 3.46 -13.26
C ALA A 125 -5.67 3.92 -11.80
N THR A 126 -6.49 3.27 -10.98
CA THR A 126 -6.61 3.55 -9.56
C THR A 126 -5.32 3.18 -8.82
N VAL A 127 -4.72 2.03 -9.16
CA VAL A 127 -3.46 1.58 -8.56
C VAL A 127 -2.33 2.56 -8.89
N ILE A 128 -2.26 3.04 -10.14
CA ILE A 128 -1.25 4.02 -10.55
C ILE A 128 -1.44 5.34 -9.76
N ALA A 129 -2.68 5.79 -9.61
CA ALA A 129 -2.99 6.99 -8.84
C ALA A 129 -2.59 6.84 -7.36
N LEU A 130 -2.88 5.68 -6.76
CA LEU A 130 -2.47 5.36 -5.39
C LEU A 130 -0.95 5.42 -5.22
N MET A 131 -0.21 4.84 -6.15
CA MET A 131 1.25 4.84 -6.09
C MET A 131 1.84 6.24 -6.29
N ARG A 132 1.22 7.07 -7.11
CA ARG A 132 1.69 8.44 -7.34
C ARG A 132 1.49 9.30 -6.12
N LEU A 133 0.32 9.25 -5.51
CA LEU A 133 0.01 10.07 -4.35
C LEU A 133 0.80 9.62 -3.12
N GLN A 134 1.07 8.33 -2.97
CA GLN A 134 1.91 7.83 -1.90
C GLN A 134 3.34 8.38 -1.98
N ARG A 135 3.88 8.53 -3.19
CA ARG A 135 5.20 9.15 -3.38
C ARG A 135 5.20 10.62 -2.98
N THR A 136 4.11 11.31 -3.21
CA THR A 136 3.99 12.72 -2.86
C THR A 136 3.91 12.90 -1.35
N VAL A 137 3.16 12.04 -0.67
CA VAL A 137 3.04 12.07 0.79
C VAL A 137 4.34 11.63 1.46
N ALA A 138 5.01 10.63 0.92
CA ALA A 138 6.28 10.16 1.45
C ALA A 138 7.46 11.06 1.06
N GLY A 139 7.33 11.80 -0.04
CA GLY A 139 8.36 12.73 -0.50
C GLY A 139 8.27 14.12 0.11
N GLY A 140 7.20 14.42 0.80
CA GLY A 140 7.07 15.60 1.61
C GLY A 140 7.82 15.48 2.92
N ALA A 141 9.10 15.15 2.82
CA ALA A 141 9.90 15.04 4.01
C ALA A 141 9.94 16.40 4.72
N PRO A 142 9.88 16.40 6.03
CA PRO A 142 10.00 17.63 6.82
C PRO A 142 11.25 18.44 6.47
N THR A 143 12.22 17.79 5.88
CA THR A 143 13.46 18.41 5.44
C THR A 143 13.26 19.39 4.31
N ALA A 144 12.36 19.11 3.37
CA ALA A 144 12.12 20.02 2.25
C ALA A 144 11.48 21.35 2.71
N LEU A 145 10.57 21.25 3.68
CA LEU A 145 9.98 22.46 4.26
C LEU A 145 10.96 23.27 5.09
N ARG A 146 11.92 22.61 5.73
CA ARG A 146 12.97 23.30 6.46
C ARG A 146 13.96 23.98 5.54
N GLU A 147 14.30 23.36 4.44
CA GLU A 147 15.20 23.97 3.46
C GLU A 147 14.55 25.15 2.76
N GLU A 148 13.28 25.08 2.48
CA GLU A 148 12.56 26.16 1.86
C GLU A 148 12.37 27.33 2.84
N ALA A 149 12.03 27.06 4.07
CA ALA A 149 11.98 28.08 5.11
C ALA A 149 13.35 28.72 5.37
N ALA A 150 14.40 27.94 5.31
CA ALA A 150 15.74 28.45 5.43
C ALA A 150 16.16 29.32 4.23
N ARG A 151 15.68 29.01 3.06
CA ARG A 151 15.90 29.83 1.87
C ARG A 151 15.18 31.15 1.95
N ILE A 152 13.96 31.13 2.39
CA ILE A 152 13.16 32.33 2.55
C ILE A 152 13.80 33.24 3.58
N ASN A 153 14.31 32.67 4.65
CA ASN A 153 14.93 33.47 5.68
C ASN A 153 16.31 34.04 5.28
N ARG A 154 16.96 33.42 4.36
CA ARG A 154 18.23 33.95 3.88
C ARG A 154 18.08 35.01 2.84
N GLY A 155 17.03 34.91 2.11
CA GLY A 155 16.82 35.82 1.06
C GLY A 155 16.88 37.21 1.45
N PRO A 156 16.20 37.49 2.29
CA PRO A 156 16.00 38.81 2.61
C PRO A 156 17.13 39.50 3.13
N ALA A 157 17.90 38.81 3.46
CA ALA A 157 19.00 39.42 3.97
C ALA A 157 19.26 40.60 3.18
N LEU A 158 18.84 40.50 2.09
CA LEU A 158 19.04 41.48 1.31
C LEU A 158 18.46 42.67 1.65
N ALA A 159 17.53 42.50 2.15
CA ALA A 159 16.78 43.55 2.48
C ALA A 159 17.66 44.53 3.10
N ASN A 160 18.58 44.15 3.63
CA ASN A 160 19.39 44.99 4.29
C ASN A 160 19.78 46.06 3.49
N LYS A 161 19.94 45.86 2.43
CA LYS A 161 20.33 46.76 1.67
C LYS A 161 19.61 47.94 1.73
N ILE A 162 18.56 47.74 1.87
CA ILE A 162 17.72 48.73 1.87
C ILE A 162 18.18 49.71 2.69
N ILE A 163 18.55 49.38 3.60
CA ILE A 163 18.89 50.16 4.50
C ILE A 163 19.62 51.19 4.09
N VAL A 164 20.23 50.94 3.60
CA VAL A 164 20.95 51.77 3.27
C VAL A 164 20.56 52.95 2.88
N LEU A 165 19.95 52.98 2.43
CA LEU A 165 19.60 53.96 1.94
C LEU A 165 19.36 55.02 2.57
N ASP A 166 19.17 54.98 3.05
CA ASP A 166 18.78 55.89 3.54
C ASP A 166 19.41 56.92 3.85
N PRO A 167 19.78 57.03 4.01
CA PRO A 167 20.15 57.87 4.56
C PRO A 167 20.61 58.92 4.11
N SER A 168 20.79 58.97 4.02
CA SER A 168 21.42 59.65 3.70
C SER A 168 21.06 60.63 3.22
N SER A 169 20.75 60.67 3.02
CA SER A 169 20.46 61.33 2.40
C SER A 169 20.28 62.46 2.81
N ASP A 170 20.37 62.74 3.28
CA ASP A 170 20.07 63.66 3.59
C ASP A 170 20.68 64.66 3.69
N GLN A 171 20.84 64.99 3.48
CA GLN A 171 21.33 65.94 3.50
C GLN A 171 21.24 66.70 2.91
#